data_f54e77cb9f17f7c69d81f67f701275e3
#
_entry.id   f54e77cb9f17f7c69d81f67f701275e3
#
_cell.length_a   1.000
_cell.length_b   1.000
_cell.length_c   1.000
_cell.angle_alpha   90.00
_cell.angle_beta   90.00
_cell.angle_gamma   90.00
#
_symmetry.space_group_name_H-M   'P 1'
#
loop_
_entity.id
_entity.type
_entity.pdbx_description
1 polymer ?
#
loop_
_entity_poly.entity_id
_entity_poly.type
_entity_poly.pdbx_seq_one_letter_code
_entity_poly.pdbx_strand_id
1 'polypeptide(L)'
;MIGTDSRIIDPDTLQELPPGEAGEIVICGPQVFQGYWRHPDATRAAFIELDGQRFFRTGDLGRMDEEGYFFITDRLKRMINASGYKVWPSEVELMLFKCPLVQEACVISTRDAYRGETVKAVVVLRAEARATAQPEDVIAWAREHMAAYKVPKIVQFADALPKSGSGKVMWRLLQEQEATA
;
A
#
# COMPACT_ATOMS: atom_id res chain seq x y z
N MET A 1 23.12 9.32 0.48
CA MET A 1 24.23 8.34 0.38
C MET A 1 25.08 8.75 -0.80
N ILE A 2 26.41 8.83 -0.67
CA ILE A 2 27.28 9.30 -1.76
C ILE A 2 27.21 8.31 -2.93
N GLY A 3 27.00 8.82 -4.17
CA GLY A 3 26.91 8.01 -5.39
C GLY A 3 25.59 7.27 -5.58
N THR A 4 24.54 7.61 -4.82
CA THR A 4 23.18 7.08 -5.02
C THR A 4 22.33 8.18 -5.66
N ASP A 5 21.71 7.85 -6.78
CA ASP A 5 20.63 8.62 -7.40
C ASP A 5 19.30 7.95 -7.05
N SER A 6 18.33 8.74 -6.61
CA SER A 6 17.00 8.26 -6.23
C SER A 6 15.94 9.19 -6.82
N ARG A 7 14.95 8.62 -7.49
CA ARG A 7 13.92 9.37 -8.18
C ARG A 7 12.54 8.82 -7.88
N ILE A 8 11.51 9.63 -8.16
CA ILE A 8 10.11 9.22 -8.13
C ILE A 8 9.62 9.10 -9.57
N ILE A 9 8.99 7.97 -9.90
CA ILE A 9 8.41 7.75 -11.23
C ILE A 9 6.94 7.38 -11.14
N ASP A 10 6.19 7.69 -12.17
CA ASP A 10 4.87 7.11 -12.37
C ASP A 10 5.02 5.61 -12.68
N PRO A 11 4.40 4.70 -11.92
CA PRO A 11 4.61 3.26 -12.08
C PRO A 11 4.04 2.68 -13.38
N ASP A 12 3.13 3.39 -14.04
CA ASP A 12 2.48 2.95 -15.29
C ASP A 12 3.22 3.49 -16.53
N THR A 13 3.55 4.78 -16.52
CA THR A 13 4.21 5.45 -17.65
C THR A 13 5.74 5.38 -17.58
N LEU A 14 6.29 5.06 -16.42
CA LEU A 14 7.73 5.03 -16.08
C LEU A 14 8.42 6.40 -16.25
N GLN A 15 7.66 7.49 -16.33
CA GLN A 15 8.20 8.84 -16.41
C GLN A 15 8.51 9.38 -15.02
N GLU A 16 9.56 10.17 -14.91
CA GLU A 16 9.92 10.87 -13.69
C GLU A 16 8.86 11.90 -13.32
N LEU A 17 8.53 11.95 -12.02
CA LEU A 17 7.56 12.88 -11.45
C LEU A 17 8.27 14.03 -10.73
N PRO A 18 7.70 15.25 -10.76
CA PRO A 18 8.26 16.38 -10.04
C PRO A 18 8.14 16.20 -8.52
N PRO A 19 8.94 16.96 -7.74
CA PRO A 19 8.83 17.02 -6.29
C PRO A 19 7.38 17.25 -5.81
N GLY A 20 6.98 16.56 -4.76
CA GLY A 20 5.65 16.62 -4.17
C GLY A 20 4.67 15.59 -4.71
N GLU A 21 4.86 15.08 -5.91
CA GLU A 21 4.02 14.03 -6.48
C GLU A 21 4.40 12.64 -5.96
N ALA A 22 3.38 11.79 -5.80
CA ALA A 22 3.55 10.44 -5.30
C ALA A 22 3.73 9.44 -6.45
N GLY A 23 4.74 8.59 -6.35
CA GLY A 23 5.06 7.56 -7.34
C GLY A 23 5.94 6.46 -6.78
N GLU A 24 6.45 5.60 -7.64
CA GLU A 24 7.39 4.55 -7.26
C GLU A 24 8.79 5.12 -7.06
N ILE A 25 9.41 4.78 -5.93
CA ILE A 25 10.81 5.14 -5.66
C ILE A 25 11.71 4.20 -6.46
N VAL A 26 12.58 4.77 -7.28
CA VAL A 26 13.61 4.03 -8.01
C VAL A 26 14.99 4.50 -7.61
N ILE A 27 15.97 3.59 -7.57
CA ILE A 27 17.31 3.90 -7.10
C ILE A 27 18.38 3.36 -8.05
N CYS A 28 19.43 4.15 -8.25
CA CYS A 28 20.66 3.79 -8.94
C CYS A 28 21.85 4.07 -8.03
N GLY A 29 22.81 3.14 -7.96
CA GLY A 29 24.01 3.34 -7.14
C GLY A 29 24.78 2.07 -6.87
N PRO A 30 25.97 2.18 -6.27
CA PRO A 30 26.87 1.06 -6.06
C PRO A 30 26.31 -0.01 -5.10
N GLN A 31 25.33 0.33 -4.25
CA GLN A 31 24.67 -0.59 -3.33
C GLN A 31 23.56 -1.42 -3.98
N VAL A 32 23.18 -1.09 -5.23
CA VAL A 32 22.11 -1.80 -5.95
C VAL A 32 22.69 -3.10 -6.51
N PHE A 33 22.00 -4.20 -6.26
CA PHE A 33 22.39 -5.52 -6.77
C PHE A 33 22.32 -5.59 -8.30
N GLN A 34 23.07 -6.51 -8.90
CA GLN A 34 23.14 -6.63 -10.36
C GLN A 34 21.94 -7.36 -10.99
N GLY A 35 21.25 -8.18 -10.23
CA GLY A 35 20.10 -8.95 -10.69
C GLY A 35 19.83 -10.20 -9.85
N TYR A 36 18.77 -10.90 -10.18
CA TYR A 36 18.37 -12.16 -9.52
C TYR A 36 19.13 -13.34 -10.13
N TRP A 37 19.73 -14.16 -9.27
CA TRP A 37 20.48 -15.34 -9.71
C TRP A 37 19.63 -16.29 -10.54
N ARG A 38 20.05 -16.57 -11.78
CA ARG A 38 19.36 -17.45 -12.74
C ARG A 38 17.93 -17.05 -13.08
N HIS A 39 17.53 -15.78 -12.85
CA HIS A 39 16.21 -15.26 -13.17
C HIS A 39 16.32 -13.99 -14.04
N PRO A 40 16.69 -14.13 -15.34
CA PRO A 40 16.90 -12.97 -16.21
C PRO A 40 15.62 -12.16 -16.46
N ASP A 41 14.45 -12.81 -16.53
CA ASP A 41 13.18 -12.12 -16.73
C ASP A 41 12.79 -11.30 -15.49
N ALA A 42 12.92 -11.86 -14.30
CA ALA A 42 12.72 -11.13 -13.06
C ALA A 42 13.70 -9.96 -12.92
N THR A 43 14.95 -10.16 -13.36
CA THR A 43 15.95 -9.10 -13.39
C THR A 43 15.55 -7.97 -14.33
N ARG A 44 15.09 -8.28 -15.56
CA ARG A 44 14.60 -7.26 -16.50
C ARG A 44 13.44 -6.46 -15.93
N ALA A 45 12.46 -7.15 -15.33
CA ALA A 45 11.29 -6.51 -14.74
C ALA A 45 11.61 -5.63 -13.50
N ALA A 46 12.73 -5.88 -12.84
CA ALA A 46 13.14 -5.15 -11.63
C ALA A 46 13.90 -3.85 -11.93
N PHE A 47 14.22 -3.57 -13.19
CA PHE A 47 15.01 -2.38 -13.54
C PHE A 47 14.37 -1.62 -14.70
N ILE A 48 14.65 -0.32 -14.73
CA ILE A 48 14.33 0.59 -15.85
C ILE A 48 15.58 1.38 -16.22
N GLU A 49 15.56 1.96 -17.41
CA GLU A 49 16.58 2.92 -17.85
C GLU A 49 16.02 4.33 -17.84
N LEU A 50 16.71 5.25 -17.16
CA LEU A 50 16.44 6.68 -17.16
C LEU A 50 17.77 7.42 -17.40
N ASP A 51 17.78 8.33 -18.36
CA ASP A 51 18.96 9.12 -18.73
C ASP A 51 20.24 8.31 -18.96
N GLY A 52 20.10 7.11 -19.54
CA GLY A 52 21.21 6.18 -19.79
C GLY A 52 21.77 5.48 -18.55
N GLN A 53 21.10 5.58 -17.42
CA GLN A 53 21.42 4.88 -16.18
C GLN A 53 20.35 3.84 -15.83
N ARG A 54 20.79 2.76 -15.18
CA ARG A 54 19.93 1.66 -14.79
C ARG A 54 19.47 1.81 -13.36
N PHE A 55 18.15 2.03 -13.18
CA PHE A 55 17.50 2.18 -11.89
C PHE A 55 16.77 0.92 -11.46
N PHE A 56 16.93 0.54 -10.20
CA PHE A 56 16.17 -0.53 -9.57
C PHE A 56 14.81 -0.02 -9.12
N ARG A 57 13.76 -0.72 -9.49
CA ARG A 57 12.38 -0.51 -9.05
C ARG A 57 12.20 -1.10 -7.66
N THR A 58 12.07 -0.26 -6.64
CA THR A 58 11.98 -0.75 -5.25
C THR A 58 10.63 -1.39 -4.92
N GLY A 59 9.59 -1.03 -5.68
CA GLY A 59 8.20 -1.35 -5.38
C GLY A 59 7.68 -0.60 -4.15
N ASP A 60 8.44 0.33 -3.60
CA ASP A 60 8.01 1.25 -2.55
C ASP A 60 7.44 2.52 -3.20
N LEU A 61 6.32 2.96 -2.70
CA LEU A 61 5.68 4.20 -3.09
C LEU A 61 6.06 5.29 -2.12
N GLY A 62 6.26 6.47 -2.66
CA GLY A 62 6.61 7.63 -1.87
C GLY A 62 6.56 8.91 -2.68
N ARG A 63 6.99 9.97 -2.06
CA ARG A 63 7.20 11.26 -2.69
C ARG A 63 8.53 11.83 -2.24
N MET A 64 9.07 12.72 -3.03
CA MET A 64 10.24 13.52 -2.68
C MET A 64 9.79 14.98 -2.51
N ASP A 65 10.27 15.67 -1.50
CA ASP A 65 10.04 17.10 -1.36
C ASP A 65 11.09 17.93 -2.13
N GLU A 66 10.92 19.25 -2.12
CA GLU A 66 11.84 20.19 -2.79
C GLU A 66 13.25 20.22 -2.17
N GLU A 67 13.40 19.73 -0.94
CA GLU A 67 14.68 19.60 -0.24
C GLU A 67 15.38 18.25 -0.51
N GLY A 68 14.71 17.35 -1.24
CA GLY A 68 15.22 16.03 -1.61
C GLY A 68 15.02 14.94 -0.55
N TYR A 69 14.15 15.14 0.44
CA TYR A 69 13.77 14.09 1.39
C TYR A 69 12.70 13.18 0.82
N PHE A 70 12.88 11.88 1.01
CA PHE A 70 11.94 10.85 0.57
C PHE A 70 11.02 10.41 1.71
N PHE A 71 9.72 10.39 1.42
CA PHE A 71 8.67 9.94 2.34
C PHE A 71 8.03 8.69 1.76
N ILE A 72 8.30 7.53 2.36
CA ILE A 72 7.66 6.27 1.95
C ILE A 72 6.23 6.25 2.48
N THR A 73 5.28 5.95 1.60
CA THR A 73 3.85 5.94 1.93
C THR A 73 3.26 4.54 1.92
N ASP A 74 3.59 3.71 0.94
CA ASP A 74 3.05 2.34 0.82
C ASP A 74 3.96 1.46 -0.07
N ARG A 75 3.45 0.27 -0.41
CA ARG A 75 4.01 -0.66 -1.38
C ARG A 75 3.15 -0.74 -2.64
N LEU A 76 3.76 -0.68 -3.82
CA LEU A 76 3.06 -0.75 -5.11
C LEU A 76 2.15 -2.00 -5.21
N LYS A 77 2.62 -3.14 -4.71
CA LYS A 77 1.86 -4.41 -4.70
C LYS A 77 0.64 -4.44 -3.75
N ARG A 78 0.48 -3.42 -2.91
CA ARG A 78 -0.69 -3.28 -2.03
C ARG A 78 -1.78 -2.38 -2.63
N MET A 79 -1.46 -1.64 -3.70
CA MET A 79 -2.42 -0.74 -4.32
C MET A 79 -3.69 -1.49 -4.71
N ILE A 80 -4.83 -0.92 -4.36
CA ILE A 80 -6.16 -1.41 -4.72
C ILE A 80 -6.70 -0.54 -5.86
N ASN A 81 -7.07 -1.17 -6.96
CA ASN A 81 -7.68 -0.46 -8.09
C ASN A 81 -9.20 -0.50 -8.01
N ALA A 82 -9.76 0.45 -7.28
CA ALA A 82 -11.21 0.54 -7.09
C ALA A 82 -11.88 1.34 -8.23
N SER A 83 -12.30 0.70 -9.31
CA SER A 83 -12.93 1.34 -10.48
C SER A 83 -12.04 2.41 -11.13
N GLY A 84 -10.73 2.15 -11.28
CA GLY A 84 -9.76 3.09 -11.83
C GLY A 84 -9.17 4.07 -10.80
N TYR A 85 -9.71 4.14 -9.59
CA TYR A 85 -9.12 4.92 -8.50
C TYR A 85 -8.05 4.09 -7.78
N LYS A 86 -6.84 4.62 -7.71
CA LYS A 86 -5.74 4.03 -6.95
C LYS A 86 -5.95 4.31 -5.45
N VAL A 87 -6.21 3.28 -4.67
CA VAL A 87 -6.36 3.37 -3.20
C VAL A 87 -5.12 2.76 -2.55
N TRP A 88 -4.51 3.52 -1.67
CA TRP A 88 -3.37 3.09 -0.88
C TRP A 88 -3.83 2.56 0.47
N PRO A 89 -3.65 1.25 0.75
CA PRO A 89 -4.09 0.64 2.00
C PRO A 89 -3.60 1.35 3.25
N SER A 90 -2.34 1.77 3.29
CA SER A 90 -1.79 2.47 4.45
C SER A 90 -2.48 3.79 4.75
N GLU A 91 -2.93 4.52 3.72
CA GLU A 91 -3.68 5.77 3.91
C GLU A 91 -5.04 5.51 4.56
N VAL A 92 -5.73 4.46 4.10
CA VAL A 92 -7.01 4.04 4.70
C VAL A 92 -6.80 3.52 6.12
N GLU A 93 -5.75 2.73 6.36
CA GLU A 93 -5.37 2.24 7.68
C GLU A 93 -5.11 3.40 8.67
N LEU A 94 -4.32 4.41 8.25
CA LEU A 94 -4.05 5.61 9.06
C LEU A 94 -5.32 6.38 9.45
N MET A 95 -6.29 6.43 8.55
CA MET A 95 -7.58 7.05 8.86
C MET A 95 -8.40 6.18 9.82
N LEU A 96 -8.46 4.86 9.58
CA LEU A 96 -9.19 3.93 10.46
C LEU A 96 -8.63 3.91 11.89
N PHE A 97 -7.33 4.12 12.10
CA PHE A 97 -6.74 4.27 13.44
C PHE A 97 -7.29 5.46 14.24
N LYS A 98 -7.85 6.47 13.57
CA LYS A 98 -8.51 7.61 14.22
C LYS A 98 -9.95 7.29 14.65
N CYS A 99 -10.54 6.19 14.14
CA CYS A 99 -11.85 5.74 14.54
C CYS A 99 -11.85 5.27 16.01
N PRO A 100 -12.74 5.79 16.86
CA PRO A 100 -12.78 5.41 18.29
C PRO A 100 -12.99 3.92 18.55
N LEU A 101 -13.61 3.21 17.58
CA LEU A 101 -13.91 1.78 17.69
C LEU A 101 -12.71 0.89 17.36
N VAL A 102 -11.72 1.41 16.61
CA VAL A 102 -10.65 0.62 15.98
C VAL A 102 -9.40 0.61 16.85
N GLN A 103 -8.90 -0.58 17.18
CA GLN A 103 -7.61 -0.80 17.81
C GLN A 103 -6.51 -1.04 16.77
N GLU A 104 -6.76 -1.94 15.81
CA GLU A 104 -5.87 -2.25 14.70
C GLU A 104 -6.68 -2.42 13.41
N ALA A 105 -6.09 -2.09 12.29
CA ALA A 105 -6.68 -2.30 10.98
C ALA A 105 -5.64 -2.76 9.97
N CYS A 106 -6.04 -3.66 9.08
CA CYS A 106 -5.30 -4.02 7.89
C CYS A 106 -6.25 -3.96 6.69
N VAL A 107 -5.87 -3.22 5.68
CA VAL A 107 -6.66 -3.01 4.47
C VAL A 107 -6.11 -3.88 3.34
N ILE A 108 -7.01 -4.62 2.69
CA ILE A 108 -6.71 -5.51 1.57
C ILE A 108 -7.69 -5.26 0.43
N SER A 109 -7.35 -5.75 -0.76
CA SER A 109 -8.31 -5.79 -1.86
C SER A 109 -9.23 -7.00 -1.73
N THR A 110 -10.48 -6.85 -2.16
CA THR A 110 -11.38 -7.96 -2.43
C THR A 110 -12.02 -7.79 -3.79
N ARG A 111 -12.48 -8.89 -4.39
CA ARG A 111 -13.12 -8.85 -5.70
C ARG A 111 -14.51 -8.23 -5.62
N ASP A 112 -14.80 -7.39 -6.58
CA ASP A 112 -16.13 -6.79 -6.79
C ASP A 112 -16.55 -7.02 -8.24
N ALA A 113 -17.74 -7.57 -8.45
CA ALA A 113 -18.21 -7.95 -9.79
C ALA A 113 -18.35 -6.75 -10.75
N TYR A 114 -18.57 -5.56 -10.22
CA TYR A 114 -18.74 -4.33 -11.01
C TYR A 114 -17.45 -3.50 -11.09
N ARG A 115 -16.67 -3.48 -10.01
CA ARG A 115 -15.51 -2.59 -9.84
C ARG A 115 -14.17 -3.27 -10.11
N GLY A 116 -14.16 -4.59 -10.32
CA GLY A 116 -12.97 -5.41 -10.37
C GLY A 116 -12.41 -5.64 -8.97
N GLU A 117 -11.97 -4.58 -8.30
CA GLU A 117 -11.49 -4.61 -6.91
C GLU A 117 -12.22 -3.57 -6.06
N THR A 118 -12.33 -3.85 -4.77
CA THR A 118 -12.82 -2.90 -3.77
C THR A 118 -12.05 -3.02 -2.45
N VAL A 119 -12.22 -2.02 -1.60
CA VAL A 119 -11.51 -1.92 -0.32
C VAL A 119 -12.21 -2.78 0.73
N LYS A 120 -11.47 -3.70 1.35
CA LYS A 120 -11.88 -4.46 2.53
C LYS A 120 -10.95 -4.12 3.70
N ALA A 121 -11.53 -3.86 4.87
CA ALA A 121 -10.80 -3.65 6.11
C ALA A 121 -10.99 -4.82 7.05
N VAL A 122 -9.89 -5.44 7.49
CA VAL A 122 -9.87 -6.39 8.60
C VAL A 122 -9.51 -5.60 9.85
N VAL A 123 -10.42 -5.57 10.83
CA VAL A 123 -10.37 -4.65 11.97
C VAL A 123 -10.35 -5.43 13.28
N VAL A 124 -9.45 -5.06 14.17
CA VAL A 124 -9.50 -5.46 15.58
C VAL A 124 -10.13 -4.30 16.35
N LEU A 125 -11.24 -4.59 17.04
CA LEU A 125 -11.96 -3.60 17.85
C LEU A 125 -11.26 -3.35 19.19
N ARG A 126 -11.39 -2.12 19.66
CA ARG A 126 -11.05 -1.81 21.06
C ARG A 126 -11.94 -2.60 22.02
N ALA A 127 -11.43 -2.90 23.20
CA ALA A 127 -12.13 -3.76 24.17
C ALA A 127 -13.56 -3.27 24.48
N GLU A 128 -13.71 -1.95 24.61
CA GLU A 128 -14.98 -1.29 24.94
C GLU A 128 -16.04 -1.40 23.82
N ALA A 129 -15.58 -1.54 22.59
CA ALA A 129 -16.44 -1.59 21.41
C ALA A 129 -16.88 -3.01 21.03
N ARG A 130 -16.17 -4.05 21.49
CA ARG A 130 -16.38 -5.44 21.04
C ARG A 130 -17.79 -5.97 21.23
N ALA A 131 -18.50 -5.52 22.27
CA ALA A 131 -19.85 -6.02 22.58
C ALA A 131 -20.97 -5.38 21.75
N THR A 132 -20.72 -4.19 21.18
CA THR A 132 -21.80 -3.36 20.59
C THR A 132 -21.54 -2.95 19.15
N ALA A 133 -20.26 -2.81 18.75
CA ALA A 133 -19.94 -2.33 17.42
C ALA A 133 -20.32 -3.32 16.33
N GLN A 134 -20.83 -2.78 15.21
CA GLN A 134 -21.12 -3.50 13.98
C GLN A 134 -20.17 -3.03 12.87
N PRO A 135 -19.92 -3.85 11.82
CA PRO A 135 -19.12 -3.44 10.66
C PRO A 135 -19.59 -2.12 10.04
N GLU A 136 -20.91 -1.90 10.04
CA GLU A 136 -21.56 -0.72 9.50
C GLU A 136 -21.18 0.56 10.23
N ASP A 137 -20.89 0.49 11.53
CA ASP A 137 -20.47 1.65 12.34
C ASP A 137 -19.09 2.16 11.89
N VAL A 138 -18.16 1.25 11.60
CA VAL A 138 -16.85 1.59 11.06
C VAL A 138 -16.95 2.16 9.65
N ILE A 139 -17.85 1.58 8.81
CA ILE A 139 -18.11 2.08 7.45
C ILE A 139 -18.74 3.48 7.51
N ALA A 140 -19.69 3.70 8.40
CA ALA A 140 -20.35 4.99 8.57
C ALA A 140 -19.33 6.06 9.00
N TRP A 141 -18.50 5.76 9.99
CA TRP A 141 -17.42 6.64 10.42
C TRP A 141 -16.47 6.96 9.26
N ALA A 142 -16.06 5.94 8.49
CA ALA A 142 -15.17 6.11 7.36
C ALA A 142 -15.75 7.02 6.27
N ARG A 143 -17.07 6.96 6.02
CA ARG A 143 -17.74 7.84 5.04
C ARG A 143 -17.69 9.31 5.41
N GLU A 144 -17.64 9.63 6.68
CA GLU A 144 -17.56 11.02 7.17
C GLU A 144 -16.14 11.59 7.12
N HIS A 145 -15.11 10.70 7.09
CA HIS A 145 -13.73 11.10 7.31
C HIS A 145 -12.79 10.86 6.12
N MET A 146 -13.26 10.21 5.06
CA MET A 146 -12.44 9.95 3.88
C MET A 146 -13.24 10.01 2.57
N ALA A 147 -12.52 10.16 1.45
CA ALA A 147 -13.14 10.20 0.13
C ALA A 147 -13.89 8.89 -0.18
N ALA A 148 -15.02 8.97 -0.86
CA ALA A 148 -15.94 7.86 -1.09
C ALA A 148 -15.32 6.61 -1.73
N TYR A 149 -14.29 6.78 -2.59
CA TYR A 149 -13.59 5.68 -3.24
C TYR A 149 -12.61 4.96 -2.29
N LYS A 150 -12.19 5.59 -1.17
CA LYS A 150 -11.32 5.03 -0.13
C LYS A 150 -12.08 4.31 0.97
N VAL A 151 -13.38 4.55 1.09
CA VAL A 151 -14.23 3.95 2.13
C VAL A 151 -14.28 2.43 1.96
N PRO A 152 -13.93 1.64 2.97
CA PRO A 152 -14.10 0.20 2.93
C PRO A 152 -15.54 -0.18 2.64
N LYS A 153 -15.75 -1.05 1.66
CA LYS A 153 -17.09 -1.60 1.36
C LYS A 153 -17.41 -2.80 2.23
N ILE A 154 -16.39 -3.48 2.70
CA ILE A 154 -16.48 -4.62 3.59
C ILE A 154 -15.59 -4.34 4.79
N VAL A 155 -16.15 -4.52 5.98
CA VAL A 155 -15.41 -4.54 7.24
C VAL A 155 -15.60 -5.91 7.87
N GLN A 156 -14.50 -6.57 8.19
CA GLN A 156 -14.49 -7.86 8.89
C GLN A 156 -13.80 -7.68 10.23
N PHE A 157 -14.48 -8.06 11.31
CA PHE A 157 -13.85 -8.07 12.63
C PHE A 157 -13.00 -9.34 12.82
N ALA A 158 -11.86 -9.15 13.48
CA ALA A 158 -10.95 -10.22 13.87
C ALA A 158 -10.50 -10.01 15.31
N ASP A 159 -10.19 -11.11 16.00
CA ASP A 159 -9.66 -11.04 17.37
C ASP A 159 -8.23 -10.48 17.39
N ALA A 160 -7.43 -10.81 16.36
CA ALA A 160 -6.07 -10.33 16.17
C ALA A 160 -5.69 -10.32 14.69
N LEU A 161 -4.79 -9.42 14.28
CA LEU A 161 -4.16 -9.47 12.97
C LEU A 161 -2.94 -10.40 12.99
N PRO A 162 -2.68 -11.18 11.92
CA PRO A 162 -1.49 -12.00 11.82
C PRO A 162 -0.24 -11.10 11.76
N LYS A 163 0.75 -11.37 12.63
CA LYS A 163 1.98 -10.60 12.74
C LYS A 163 3.21 -11.49 12.56
N SER A 164 4.23 -10.95 11.94
CA SER A 164 5.56 -11.56 11.89
C SER A 164 6.23 -11.52 13.26
N GLY A 165 7.35 -12.25 13.43
CA GLY A 165 8.15 -12.19 14.65
C GLY A 165 8.68 -10.81 15.01
N SER A 166 8.72 -9.86 14.05
CA SER A 166 9.07 -8.45 14.28
C SER A 166 7.87 -7.55 14.58
N GLY A 167 6.66 -8.11 14.76
CA GLY A 167 5.44 -7.37 15.04
C GLY A 167 4.76 -6.71 13.83
N LYS A 168 5.26 -6.89 12.62
CA LYS A 168 4.65 -6.34 11.41
C LYS A 168 3.44 -7.16 10.98
N VAL A 169 2.32 -6.50 10.65
CA VAL A 169 1.13 -7.15 10.10
C VAL A 169 1.46 -7.85 8.79
N MET A 170 1.09 -9.11 8.70
CA MET A 170 1.30 -9.97 7.53
C MET A 170 0.12 -9.83 6.55
N TRP A 171 -0.02 -8.65 5.95
CA TRP A 171 -1.13 -8.32 5.05
C TRP A 171 -1.29 -9.33 3.89
N ARG A 172 -0.18 -9.91 3.39
CA ARG A 172 -0.23 -10.91 2.31
C ARG A 172 -1.00 -12.16 2.72
N LEU A 173 -0.84 -12.60 3.95
CA LEU A 173 -1.58 -13.75 4.47
C LEU A 173 -3.09 -13.49 4.47
N LEU A 174 -3.51 -12.27 4.88
CA LEU A 174 -4.91 -11.87 4.82
C LEU A 174 -5.41 -11.77 3.37
N GLN A 175 -4.59 -11.24 2.46
CA GLN A 175 -4.92 -11.15 1.03
C GLN A 175 -5.06 -12.54 0.37
N GLU A 176 -4.20 -13.50 0.72
CA GLU A 176 -4.26 -14.88 0.23
C GLU A 176 -5.50 -15.61 0.76
N GLN A 177 -5.83 -15.42 2.03
CA GLN A 177 -7.05 -15.97 2.63
C GLN A 177 -8.31 -15.43 1.94
N GLU A 178 -8.34 -14.13 1.63
CA GLU A 178 -9.45 -13.51 0.91
C GLU A 178 -9.61 -14.04 -0.51
N ALA A 179 -8.50 -14.29 -1.20
CA ALA A 179 -8.54 -14.82 -2.57
C ALA A 179 -9.07 -16.27 -2.66
N THR A 180 -9.07 -17.01 -1.55
CA THR A 180 -9.53 -18.40 -1.45
C THR A 180 -10.93 -18.55 -0.84
N ALA A 181 -11.53 -17.49 -0.34
CA ALA A 181 -12.86 -17.45 0.26
C ALA A 181 -13.93 -17.17 -0.79
#